data_051151fc2cdd62bedec9c2478aa5adc3
#
_entry.id   051151fc2cdd62bedec9c2478aa5adc3
#
_cell.length_a   1.000
_cell.length_b   1.000
_cell.length_c   1.000
_cell.angle_alpha   90.00
_cell.angle_beta   90.00
_cell.angle_gamma   90.00
#
_symmetry.space_group_name_H-M   'P 1'
#
loop_
_entity.id
_entity.type
_entity.pdbx_description
1 polymer ?
#
loop_
_entity_poly.entity_id
_entity_poly.type
_entity_poly.pdbx_seq_one_letter_code
_entity_poly.pdbx_strand_id
1 'polypeptide(L)'
;MIELKGKYNKDCKIFIDNVEDEALSLIYGILDSKEHADVKIRVMPDTHAGKGIVIGFTQPLSKSVNPSHIGCDIGCSITTCITDKEINVNEFEIIEHRIKKEIPMGFNINNKRIFDMKVFLKFMRSEYNKARSTAPEYINDIEITEKFITDMLRRIGMEEGMFYKSLSSVGGGNHFIEIGNCNGNYAFTVHCGSRNFGLKVWKYWDKIASSNQIDNKLLKEAIKELKKRTENKRELPEKIAALTEEFKSRTCSNGYLMGENMNGYLTDMVIAQAYAKFNHKLICDKIAEILYKINGAKVVEIVQSIHNYVSFDDKIIRKGAIKAYEGEKMVIPFNMRDGLAICVGKSNEDWNCSAPHGAGRIMSRSKAKSNISLEEFKESMKGIYTTSVCKNTIDESPMAYKDTNTIIELIGDTCDILYIVKPVINIKSTDEEN
;
A
#
# COMPACT_ATOMS: atom_id res chain seq x y z
N MET A 1 -11.33 -18.23 -13.46
CA MET A 1 -11.54 -16.79 -13.75
C MET A 1 -13.03 -16.50 -13.83
N ILE A 2 -13.49 -15.40 -13.21
CA ILE A 2 -14.91 -14.98 -13.17
C ILE A 2 -15.05 -13.64 -13.90
N GLU A 3 -16.00 -13.53 -14.82
CA GLU A 3 -16.40 -12.27 -15.44
C GLU A 3 -17.67 -11.75 -14.78
N LEU A 4 -17.66 -10.49 -14.33
CA LEU A 4 -18.79 -9.84 -13.67
C LEU A 4 -19.30 -8.65 -14.48
N LYS A 5 -20.62 -8.45 -14.43
CA LYS A 5 -21.31 -7.32 -15.04
C LYS A 5 -22.29 -6.72 -14.05
N GLY A 6 -22.06 -5.49 -13.64
CA GLY A 6 -22.98 -4.72 -12.81
C GLY A 6 -23.93 -3.85 -13.62
N LYS A 7 -24.59 -2.93 -12.93
CA LYS A 7 -25.55 -2.00 -13.56
C LYS A 7 -24.87 -1.07 -14.57
N TYR A 8 -23.74 -0.47 -14.19
CA TYR A 8 -23.02 0.50 -15.02
C TYR A 8 -21.74 -0.08 -15.62
N ASN A 9 -20.90 -0.77 -14.85
CA ASN A 9 -19.69 -1.37 -15.37
C ASN A 9 -19.93 -2.77 -15.95
N LYS A 10 -19.39 -3.06 -17.14
CA LYS A 10 -19.54 -4.32 -17.86
C LYS A 10 -18.20 -5.02 -18.13
N ASP A 11 -17.07 -4.45 -17.65
CA ASP A 11 -15.72 -4.97 -17.89
C ASP A 11 -14.97 -5.19 -16.56
N CYS A 12 -15.37 -6.25 -15.87
CA CYS A 12 -14.71 -6.70 -14.65
C CYS A 12 -14.34 -8.17 -14.74
N LYS A 13 -13.07 -8.50 -14.44
CA LYS A 13 -12.56 -9.86 -14.33
C LYS A 13 -11.92 -10.09 -12.96
N ILE A 14 -12.16 -11.29 -12.40
CA ILE A 14 -11.51 -11.79 -11.20
C ILE A 14 -10.70 -13.02 -11.56
N PHE A 15 -9.41 -13.03 -11.27
CA PHE A 15 -8.48 -14.08 -11.71
C PHE A 15 -8.38 -15.26 -10.73
N ILE A 16 -9.47 -15.56 -10.03
CA ILE A 16 -9.66 -16.76 -9.22
C ILE A 16 -11.12 -17.19 -9.28
N ASP A 17 -11.40 -18.47 -9.07
CA ASP A 17 -12.76 -19.01 -9.16
C ASP A 17 -13.50 -19.02 -7.83
N ASN A 18 -12.79 -19.02 -6.69
CA ASN A 18 -13.39 -19.00 -5.36
C ASN A 18 -13.19 -17.64 -4.71
N VAL A 19 -14.28 -16.88 -4.57
CA VAL A 19 -14.30 -15.52 -4.00
C VAL A 19 -15.32 -15.48 -2.87
N GLU A 20 -14.93 -14.89 -1.73
CA GLU A 20 -15.81 -14.71 -0.58
C GLU A 20 -17.01 -13.82 -0.92
N ASP A 21 -18.19 -14.09 -0.33
CA ASP A 21 -19.42 -13.33 -0.55
C ASP A 21 -19.25 -11.84 -0.21
N GLU A 22 -18.51 -11.52 0.87
CA GLU A 22 -18.21 -10.15 1.26
C GLU A 22 -17.38 -9.43 0.19
N ALA A 23 -16.39 -10.11 -0.39
CA ALA A 23 -15.58 -9.57 -1.48
C ALA A 23 -16.41 -9.35 -2.74
N LEU A 24 -17.28 -10.29 -3.12
CA LEU A 24 -18.22 -10.14 -4.24
C LEU A 24 -19.15 -8.95 -4.03
N SER A 25 -19.70 -8.79 -2.82
CA SER A 25 -20.56 -7.64 -2.48
C SER A 25 -19.85 -6.30 -2.67
N LEU A 26 -18.59 -6.19 -2.25
CA LEU A 26 -17.78 -4.98 -2.47
C LEU A 26 -17.53 -4.71 -3.96
N ILE A 27 -17.27 -5.76 -4.74
CA ILE A 27 -17.05 -5.62 -6.20
C ILE A 27 -18.34 -5.16 -6.88
N TYR A 28 -19.49 -5.77 -6.59
CA TYR A 28 -20.77 -5.32 -7.15
C TYR A 28 -21.10 -3.87 -6.77
N GLY A 29 -20.72 -3.43 -5.55
CA GLY A 29 -20.90 -2.04 -5.13
C GLY A 29 -20.23 -1.04 -6.08
N ILE A 30 -19.04 -1.34 -6.60
CA ILE A 30 -18.37 -0.49 -7.59
C ILE A 30 -18.91 -0.68 -9.01
N LEU A 31 -19.29 -1.91 -9.40
CA LEU A 31 -19.85 -2.18 -10.72
C LEU A 31 -21.20 -1.50 -10.92
N ASP A 32 -21.92 -1.22 -9.83
CA ASP A 32 -23.19 -0.52 -9.81
C ASP A 32 -23.04 0.99 -9.57
N SER A 33 -21.80 1.51 -9.56
CA SER A 33 -21.50 2.95 -9.46
C SER A 33 -21.20 3.55 -10.82
N LYS A 34 -21.78 4.75 -11.09
CA LYS A 34 -21.56 5.49 -12.35
C LYS A 34 -20.13 5.94 -12.55
N GLU A 35 -19.40 6.14 -11.46
CA GLU A 35 -18.00 6.56 -11.45
C GLU A 35 -17.07 5.53 -12.10
N HIS A 36 -17.56 4.28 -12.26
CA HIS A 36 -16.83 3.17 -12.84
C HIS A 36 -17.40 2.64 -14.16
N ALA A 37 -18.35 3.35 -14.79
CA ALA A 37 -19.09 2.86 -15.97
C ALA A 37 -18.15 2.39 -17.11
N ASP A 38 -17.10 3.15 -17.39
CA ASP A 38 -16.23 2.96 -18.56
C ASP A 38 -14.79 2.58 -18.19
N VAL A 39 -14.55 2.00 -16.99
CA VAL A 39 -13.21 1.61 -16.56
C VAL A 39 -13.02 0.10 -16.55
N LYS A 40 -11.86 -0.35 -17.00
CA LYS A 40 -11.44 -1.73 -16.98
C LYS A 40 -11.03 -2.15 -15.57
N ILE A 41 -11.88 -2.95 -14.89
CA ILE A 41 -11.62 -3.43 -13.53
C ILE A 41 -11.01 -4.83 -13.59
N ARG A 42 -9.90 -5.02 -12.89
CA ARG A 42 -9.22 -6.31 -12.76
C ARG A 42 -8.93 -6.59 -11.30
N VAL A 43 -9.25 -7.81 -10.87
CA VAL A 43 -9.10 -8.24 -9.48
C VAL A 43 -8.19 -9.46 -9.45
N MET A 44 -7.07 -9.31 -8.73
CA MET A 44 -6.00 -10.30 -8.65
C MET A 44 -6.43 -11.55 -7.85
N PRO A 45 -5.76 -12.71 -8.03
CA PRO A 45 -6.14 -13.97 -7.39
C PRO A 45 -6.02 -13.97 -5.86
N ASP A 46 -5.24 -13.08 -5.28
CA ASP A 46 -5.12 -12.89 -3.82
C ASP A 46 -6.30 -12.13 -3.19
N THR A 47 -7.37 -11.90 -3.96
CA THR A 47 -8.52 -11.10 -3.53
C THR A 47 -9.16 -11.61 -2.25
N HIS A 48 -9.52 -10.67 -1.39
CA HIS A 48 -10.30 -10.84 -0.15
C HIS A 48 -10.94 -9.51 0.23
N ALA A 49 -11.88 -9.55 1.17
CA ALA A 49 -12.57 -8.34 1.61
C ALA A 49 -11.59 -7.32 2.20
N GLY A 50 -11.73 -6.06 1.80
CA GLY A 50 -10.95 -4.93 2.28
C GLY A 50 -11.83 -3.74 2.64
N LYS A 51 -11.26 -2.71 3.26
CA LYS A 51 -12.02 -1.50 3.58
C LYS A 51 -12.34 -0.70 2.32
N GLY A 52 -13.62 -0.53 2.01
CA GLY A 52 -14.14 0.23 0.87
C GLY A 52 -14.11 -0.49 -0.47
N ILE A 53 -13.15 -1.36 -0.71
CA ILE A 53 -13.03 -2.24 -1.88
C ILE A 53 -12.15 -3.44 -1.53
N VAL A 54 -12.19 -4.49 -2.33
CA VAL A 54 -11.35 -5.67 -2.16
C VAL A 54 -9.85 -5.35 -2.28
N ILE A 55 -9.04 -6.19 -1.68
CA ILE A 55 -7.61 -6.28 -1.93
C ILE A 55 -7.39 -7.02 -3.25
N GLY A 56 -6.33 -6.74 -3.98
CA GLY A 56 -6.09 -7.23 -5.33
C GLY A 56 -6.75 -6.39 -6.43
N PHE A 57 -7.32 -5.24 -6.07
CA PHE A 57 -8.05 -4.37 -6.98
C PHE A 57 -7.13 -3.52 -7.86
N THR A 58 -7.46 -3.45 -9.17
CA THR A 58 -6.81 -2.55 -10.13
C THR A 58 -7.81 -1.93 -11.09
N GLN A 59 -7.61 -0.66 -11.41
CA GLN A 59 -8.31 0.04 -12.48
C GLN A 59 -7.51 1.23 -13.01
N PRO A 60 -7.74 1.67 -14.26
CA PRO A 60 -7.22 2.96 -14.74
C PRO A 60 -7.73 4.13 -13.90
N LEU A 61 -6.87 5.13 -13.66
CA LEU A 61 -7.24 6.37 -13.02
C LEU A 61 -8.24 7.12 -13.91
N SER A 62 -9.36 7.51 -13.32
CA SER A 62 -10.44 8.24 -14.02
C SER A 62 -10.45 9.73 -13.64
N LYS A 63 -11.54 10.42 -13.91
CA LYS A 63 -11.76 11.82 -13.52
C LYS A 63 -12.01 12.00 -12.01
N SER A 64 -12.10 10.91 -11.27
CA SER A 64 -12.32 10.91 -9.83
C SER A 64 -11.51 9.80 -9.16
N VAL A 65 -11.23 9.96 -7.88
CA VAL A 65 -10.53 8.97 -7.06
C VAL A 65 -11.20 8.81 -5.70
N ASN A 66 -11.38 7.58 -5.26
CA ASN A 66 -11.77 7.29 -3.89
C ASN A 66 -10.52 6.90 -3.09
N PRO A 67 -10.19 7.61 -1.98
CA PRO A 67 -9.02 7.28 -1.16
C PRO A 67 -9.01 5.81 -0.67
N SER A 68 -10.19 5.22 -0.45
CA SER A 68 -10.32 3.82 -0.02
C SER A 68 -9.95 2.81 -1.12
N HIS A 69 -9.91 3.22 -2.41
CA HIS A 69 -9.43 2.38 -3.52
C HIS A 69 -7.90 2.30 -3.61
N ILE A 70 -7.20 3.11 -2.82
CA ILE A 70 -5.74 3.02 -2.64
C ILE A 70 -5.44 2.36 -1.29
N GLY A 71 -6.22 2.70 -0.25
CA GLY A 71 -6.09 2.14 1.09
C GLY A 71 -5.36 3.06 2.06
N CYS A 72 -5.41 2.68 3.35
CA CYS A 72 -4.91 3.52 4.43
C CYS A 72 -3.38 3.43 4.62
N ASP A 73 -2.74 2.34 4.21
CA ASP A 73 -1.28 2.23 4.21
C ASP A 73 -0.74 2.58 2.82
N ILE A 74 -0.77 3.89 2.52
CA ILE A 74 -0.31 4.44 1.23
C ILE A 74 1.16 4.13 1.02
N GLY A 75 1.50 3.55 -0.15
CA GLY A 75 2.87 3.21 -0.50
C GLY A 75 3.42 2.01 0.26
N CYS A 76 2.55 1.18 0.88
CA CYS A 76 2.96 -0.11 1.41
C CYS A 76 3.67 -0.92 0.33
N SER A 77 4.78 -1.54 0.69
CA SER A 77 5.65 -2.20 -0.28
C SER A 77 6.45 -3.33 0.35
N ILE A 78 6.99 -4.16 -0.50
CA ILE A 78 7.94 -5.22 -0.14
C ILE A 78 9.27 -4.91 -0.80
N THR A 79 10.33 -4.90 -0.01
CA THR A 79 11.70 -4.75 -0.52
C THR A 79 12.49 -5.98 -0.14
N THR A 80 13.02 -6.69 -1.14
CA THR A 80 13.92 -7.83 -0.98
C THR A 80 15.32 -7.43 -1.42
N CYS A 81 16.28 -7.63 -0.52
CA CYS A 81 17.70 -7.39 -0.75
C CYS A 81 18.44 -8.74 -0.78
N ILE A 82 19.00 -9.10 -1.94
CA ILE A 82 19.80 -10.32 -2.10
C ILE A 82 21.24 -10.02 -1.68
N THR A 83 21.85 -10.92 -0.92
CA THR A 83 23.23 -10.78 -0.44
C THR A 83 24.17 -11.75 -1.14
N ASP A 84 25.48 -11.50 -1.04
CA ASP A 84 26.55 -12.28 -1.65
C ASP A 84 27.05 -13.43 -0.77
N LYS A 85 26.41 -13.68 0.38
CA LYS A 85 26.86 -14.70 1.34
C LYS A 85 25.69 -15.50 1.91
N GLU A 86 26.01 -16.74 2.30
CA GLU A 86 25.17 -17.57 3.15
C GLU A 86 25.17 -17.07 4.60
N ILE A 87 24.11 -17.39 5.33
CA ILE A 87 23.97 -17.14 6.76
C ILE A 87 23.97 -18.49 7.47
N ASN A 88 24.88 -18.68 8.44
CA ASN A 88 24.96 -19.91 9.18
C ASN A 88 23.82 -19.99 10.22
N VAL A 89 23.30 -21.19 10.45
CA VAL A 89 22.24 -21.43 11.44
C VAL A 89 22.59 -20.91 12.85
N ASN A 90 23.89 -20.97 13.22
CA ASN A 90 24.39 -20.43 14.48
C ASN A 90 24.33 -18.91 14.59
N GLU A 91 24.06 -18.21 13.48
CA GLU A 91 23.92 -16.75 13.43
C GLU A 91 22.47 -16.29 13.58
N PHE A 92 21.48 -17.19 13.46
CA PHE A 92 20.05 -16.84 13.42
C PHE A 92 19.61 -16.09 14.67
N GLU A 93 19.97 -16.56 15.85
CA GLU A 93 19.62 -15.95 17.13
C GLU A 93 20.18 -14.54 17.26
N ILE A 94 21.44 -14.33 16.95
CA ILE A 94 22.09 -13.03 17.05
C ILE A 94 21.53 -12.05 16.00
N ILE A 95 21.20 -12.53 14.81
CA ILE A 95 20.60 -11.73 13.75
C ILE A 95 19.21 -11.24 14.19
N GLU A 96 18.31 -12.15 14.60
CA GLU A 96 16.98 -11.79 15.07
C GLU A 96 17.05 -10.83 16.27
N HIS A 97 17.89 -11.14 17.26
CA HIS A 97 18.07 -10.30 18.44
C HIS A 97 18.50 -8.88 18.06
N ARG A 98 19.48 -8.72 17.17
CA ARG A 98 19.97 -7.41 16.76
C ARG A 98 18.95 -6.65 15.95
N ILE A 99 18.24 -7.30 15.03
CA ILE A 99 17.16 -6.68 14.26
C ILE A 99 16.08 -6.15 15.20
N LYS A 100 15.57 -6.97 16.12
CA LYS A 100 14.55 -6.55 17.10
C LYS A 100 15.00 -5.43 18.03
N LYS A 101 16.28 -5.40 18.40
CA LYS A 101 16.87 -4.36 19.26
C LYS A 101 17.05 -3.03 18.53
N GLU A 102 17.42 -3.07 17.24
CA GLU A 102 17.83 -1.87 16.50
C GLU A 102 16.72 -1.32 15.60
N ILE A 103 15.68 -2.09 15.31
CA ILE A 103 14.53 -1.69 14.46
C ILE A 103 13.24 -1.81 15.27
N PRO A 104 12.62 -0.71 15.68
CA PRO A 104 11.33 -0.73 16.37
C PRO A 104 10.24 -1.36 15.50
N MET A 105 9.31 -2.11 16.13
CA MET A 105 8.21 -2.80 15.46
C MET A 105 6.87 -2.51 16.14
N GLY A 106 5.77 -2.76 15.42
CA GLY A 106 4.42 -2.53 15.93
C GLY A 106 4.13 -1.06 16.18
N PHE A 107 3.72 -0.72 17.38
CA PHE A 107 3.49 0.66 17.81
C PHE A 107 4.77 1.38 18.25
N ASN A 108 5.86 0.64 18.44
CA ASN A 108 7.13 1.23 18.87
C ASN A 108 7.76 2.05 17.74
N ILE A 109 8.36 3.17 18.13
CA ILE A 109 9.08 4.10 17.25
C ILE A 109 10.41 4.47 17.88
N ASN A 110 11.30 5.09 17.12
CA ASN A 110 12.58 5.56 17.64
C ASN A 110 12.41 6.67 18.70
N ASN A 111 13.28 6.71 19.70
CA ASN A 111 13.26 7.74 20.74
C ASN A 111 13.59 9.15 20.19
N LYS A 112 14.36 9.21 19.10
CA LYS A 112 14.77 10.43 18.41
C LYS A 112 14.82 10.22 16.91
N ARG A 113 14.89 11.31 16.14
CA ARG A 113 15.21 11.26 14.71
C ARG A 113 16.61 10.68 14.50
N ILE A 114 16.74 9.71 13.61
CA ILE A 114 17.98 8.94 13.37
C ILE A 114 18.62 9.19 12.01
N PHE A 115 18.14 10.14 11.25
CA PHE A 115 18.62 10.50 9.91
C PHE A 115 18.90 12.00 9.78
N ASP A 116 19.69 12.37 8.78
CA ASP A 116 19.97 13.76 8.44
C ASP A 116 18.77 14.39 7.67
N MET A 117 18.33 15.58 8.10
CA MET A 117 17.18 16.27 7.51
C MET A 117 17.45 16.69 6.06
N LYS A 118 18.68 17.08 5.72
CA LYS A 118 19.03 17.47 4.34
C LYS A 118 18.92 16.25 3.39
N VAL A 119 19.37 15.08 3.86
CA VAL A 119 19.25 13.81 3.11
C VAL A 119 17.79 13.45 2.91
N PHE A 120 16.97 13.52 3.97
CA PHE A 120 15.53 13.28 3.92
C PHE A 120 14.84 14.21 2.92
N LEU A 121 15.01 15.51 3.03
CA LEU A 121 14.38 16.49 2.13
C LEU A 121 14.83 16.33 0.68
N LYS A 122 16.12 16.05 0.46
CA LYS A 122 16.63 15.74 -0.90
C LYS A 122 15.93 14.52 -1.50
N PHE A 123 15.77 13.46 -0.71
CA PHE A 123 15.08 12.24 -1.14
C PHE A 123 13.60 12.52 -1.45
N MET A 124 12.89 13.19 -0.52
CA MET A 124 11.47 13.53 -0.70
C MET A 124 11.24 14.38 -1.95
N ARG A 125 12.07 15.40 -2.19
CA ARG A 125 12.02 16.23 -3.41
C ARG A 125 12.26 15.41 -4.67
N SER A 126 13.23 14.51 -4.66
CA SER A 126 13.55 13.66 -5.81
C SER A 126 12.36 12.79 -6.21
N GLU A 127 11.74 12.09 -5.25
CA GLU A 127 10.58 11.23 -5.50
C GLU A 127 9.35 12.05 -5.94
N TYR A 128 9.11 13.16 -5.29
CA TYR A 128 8.03 14.08 -5.63
C TYR A 128 8.18 14.65 -7.05
N ASN A 129 9.36 15.17 -7.40
CA ASN A 129 9.63 15.76 -8.71
C ASN A 129 9.53 14.72 -9.83
N LYS A 130 9.94 13.47 -9.56
CA LYS A 130 9.75 12.37 -10.51
C LYS A 130 8.26 12.14 -10.80
N ALA A 131 7.43 12.02 -9.78
CA ALA A 131 5.98 11.82 -9.96
C ALA A 131 5.33 13.02 -10.68
N ARG A 132 5.69 14.24 -10.29
CA ARG A 132 5.16 15.46 -10.90
C ARG A 132 5.58 15.61 -12.37
N SER A 133 6.82 15.28 -12.72
CA SER A 133 7.28 15.35 -14.13
C SER A 133 6.55 14.32 -15.01
N THR A 134 6.14 13.18 -14.44
CA THR A 134 5.40 12.13 -15.16
C THR A 134 3.92 12.49 -15.36
N ALA A 135 3.30 13.15 -14.37
CA ALA A 135 1.86 13.44 -14.39
C ALA A 135 1.54 14.84 -13.81
N PRO A 136 2.00 15.92 -14.48
CA PRO A 136 1.84 17.28 -13.99
C PRO A 136 0.36 17.71 -13.87
N GLU A 137 -0.55 17.08 -14.60
CA GLU A 137 -1.98 17.34 -14.56
C GLU A 137 -2.65 16.86 -13.26
N TYR A 138 -2.02 15.90 -12.53
CA TYR A 138 -2.55 15.33 -11.29
C TYR A 138 -1.83 15.78 -10.04
N ILE A 139 -0.59 16.27 -10.17
CA ILE A 139 0.27 16.61 -9.04
C ILE A 139 0.47 18.11 -8.95
N ASN A 140 0.05 18.72 -7.85
CA ASN A 140 0.16 20.16 -7.63
C ASN A 140 1.63 20.63 -7.69
N ASP A 141 1.87 21.86 -8.09
CA ASP A 141 3.21 22.47 -8.08
C ASP A 141 3.53 23.03 -6.71
N ILE A 142 4.32 22.29 -5.95
CA ILE A 142 4.72 22.66 -4.58
C ILE A 142 6.21 22.47 -4.38
N GLU A 143 6.81 23.26 -3.52
CA GLU A 143 8.17 23.05 -3.04
C GLU A 143 8.18 22.26 -1.73
N ILE A 144 8.83 21.10 -1.71
CA ILE A 144 8.97 20.28 -0.49
C ILE A 144 10.05 20.89 0.41
N THR A 145 9.62 21.66 1.42
CA THR A 145 10.45 22.27 2.46
C THR A 145 10.06 21.72 3.83
N GLU A 146 10.88 21.97 4.87
CA GLU A 146 10.50 21.65 6.25
C GLU A 146 9.20 22.35 6.64
N LYS A 147 9.03 23.62 6.26
CA LYS A 147 7.79 24.37 6.49
C LYS A 147 6.60 23.73 5.85
N PHE A 148 6.72 23.31 4.58
CA PHE A 148 5.64 22.59 3.88
C PHE A 148 5.24 21.32 4.63
N ILE A 149 6.22 20.51 5.06
CA ILE A 149 5.96 19.28 5.84
C ILE A 149 5.24 19.61 7.15
N THR A 150 5.72 20.59 7.92
CA THR A 150 5.08 21.02 9.17
C THR A 150 3.63 21.46 8.95
N ASP A 151 3.36 22.25 7.89
CA ASP A 151 2.01 22.73 7.55
C ASP A 151 1.11 21.57 7.12
N MET A 152 1.63 20.62 6.35
CA MET A 152 0.93 19.38 5.97
C MET A 152 0.58 18.54 7.20
N LEU A 153 1.53 18.30 8.10
CA LEU A 153 1.31 17.51 9.33
C LEU A 153 0.24 18.15 10.22
N ARG A 154 0.25 19.49 10.36
CA ARG A 154 -0.78 20.24 11.08
C ARG A 154 -2.16 20.03 10.43
N ARG A 155 -2.24 20.11 9.09
CA ARG A 155 -3.48 19.93 8.34
C ARG A 155 -4.10 18.54 8.55
N ILE A 156 -3.29 17.48 8.55
CA ILE A 156 -3.76 16.09 8.74
C ILE A 156 -3.85 15.66 10.21
N GLY A 157 -3.52 16.55 11.15
CA GLY A 157 -3.56 16.26 12.59
C GLY A 157 -2.53 15.23 13.04
N MET A 158 -1.28 15.37 12.61
CA MET A 158 -0.15 14.51 13.00
C MET A 158 0.93 15.33 13.72
N GLU A 159 1.44 14.79 14.84
CA GLU A 159 2.57 15.40 15.57
C GLU A 159 3.87 15.19 14.79
N GLU A 160 4.66 16.27 14.66
CA GLU A 160 5.93 16.28 13.92
C GLU A 160 6.94 15.29 14.51
N GLY A 161 7.02 15.22 15.85
CA GLY A 161 7.90 14.26 16.53
C GLY A 161 7.56 12.82 16.19
N MET A 162 6.27 12.46 16.13
CA MET A 162 5.83 11.13 15.73
C MET A 162 6.17 10.84 14.26
N PHE A 163 5.98 11.81 13.37
CA PHE A 163 6.33 11.68 11.96
C PHE A 163 7.79 11.27 11.75
N TYR A 164 8.73 12.02 12.32
CA TYR A 164 10.17 11.76 12.13
C TYR A 164 10.67 10.52 12.89
N LYS A 165 10.14 10.25 14.10
CA LYS A 165 10.55 9.09 14.91
C LYS A 165 10.02 7.77 14.38
N SER A 166 8.96 7.76 13.56
CA SER A 166 8.40 6.54 12.96
C SER A 166 9.24 6.01 11.79
N LEU A 167 10.14 6.80 11.20
CA LEU A 167 11.05 6.33 10.16
C LEU A 167 12.06 5.31 10.71
N SER A 168 12.46 4.35 9.89
CA SER A 168 13.24 3.16 10.28
C SER A 168 12.54 2.31 11.34
N SER A 169 11.22 2.11 11.19
CA SER A 169 10.45 1.19 12.01
C SER A 169 9.47 0.38 11.16
N VAL A 170 9.17 -0.84 11.58
CA VAL A 170 8.26 -1.77 10.91
C VAL A 170 6.90 -1.75 11.61
N GLY A 171 5.80 -1.82 10.86
CA GLY A 171 4.46 -1.89 11.41
C GLY A 171 4.15 -3.20 12.14
N GLY A 172 2.91 -3.31 12.63
CA GLY A 172 2.32 -4.55 13.10
C GLY A 172 1.57 -5.32 12.01
N GLY A 173 0.77 -6.28 12.42
CA GLY A 173 -0.07 -7.07 11.54
C GLY A 173 0.70 -7.84 10.47
N ASN A 174 0.35 -7.60 9.20
CA ASN A 174 1.00 -8.27 8.08
C ASN A 174 2.42 -7.78 7.77
N HIS A 175 2.92 -6.73 8.43
CA HIS A 175 4.30 -6.28 8.26
C HIS A 175 5.29 -7.26 8.88
N PHE A 176 6.46 -7.41 8.24
CA PHE A 176 7.46 -8.38 8.67
C PHE A 176 8.88 -8.03 8.18
N ILE A 177 9.86 -8.64 8.79
CA ILE A 177 11.20 -8.82 8.26
C ILE A 177 11.43 -10.32 8.14
N GLU A 178 11.88 -10.78 6.98
CA GLU A 178 12.17 -12.19 6.71
C GLU A 178 13.57 -12.31 6.13
N ILE A 179 14.27 -13.36 6.52
CA ILE A 179 15.53 -13.76 5.89
C ILE A 179 15.32 -15.18 5.35
N GLY A 180 15.66 -15.38 4.09
CA GLY A 180 15.44 -16.66 3.42
C GLY A 180 16.58 -17.05 2.48
N ASN A 181 16.64 -18.34 2.17
CA ASN A 181 17.54 -18.88 1.16
C ASN A 181 17.01 -18.54 -0.24
N CYS A 182 17.87 -17.95 -1.07
CA CYS A 182 17.60 -17.54 -2.43
C CYS A 182 18.64 -18.16 -3.37
N ASN A 183 18.38 -19.38 -3.86
CA ASN A 183 19.20 -20.05 -4.86
C ASN A 183 20.71 -20.11 -4.51
N GLY A 184 21.04 -20.52 -3.27
CA GLY A 184 22.43 -20.62 -2.78
C GLY A 184 22.98 -19.34 -2.14
N ASN A 185 22.27 -18.21 -2.27
CA ASN A 185 22.52 -16.98 -1.51
C ASN A 185 21.40 -16.76 -0.49
N TYR A 186 21.53 -15.73 0.35
CA TYR A 186 20.46 -15.32 1.24
C TYR A 186 19.89 -13.97 0.79
N ALA A 187 18.61 -13.80 1.05
CA ALA A 187 17.93 -12.54 0.88
C ALA A 187 17.27 -12.13 2.20
N PHE A 188 17.26 -10.84 2.50
CA PHE A 188 16.37 -10.30 3.52
C PHE A 188 15.27 -9.46 2.88
N THR A 189 14.07 -9.60 3.40
CA THR A 189 12.87 -8.96 2.89
C THR A 189 12.22 -8.13 3.99
N VAL A 190 11.78 -6.93 3.64
CA VAL A 190 11.07 -6.01 4.51
C VAL A 190 9.70 -5.73 3.90
N HIS A 191 8.63 -6.01 4.65
CA HIS A 191 7.28 -5.55 4.35
C HIS A 191 6.91 -4.42 5.30
N CYS A 192 6.72 -3.22 4.78
CA CYS A 192 6.34 -2.05 5.56
C CYS A 192 5.72 -0.98 4.65
N GLY A 193 5.17 0.06 5.24
CA GLY A 193 4.55 1.17 4.50
C GLY A 193 4.87 2.53 5.12
N SER A 194 3.92 3.45 4.95
CA SER A 194 4.03 4.85 5.39
C SER A 194 3.71 5.07 6.86
N ARG A 195 3.56 3.99 7.64
CA ARG A 195 3.28 4.03 9.08
C ARG A 195 1.98 4.83 9.34
N ASN A 196 1.89 5.49 10.50
CA ASN A 196 0.74 6.34 10.86
C ASN A 196 0.57 7.56 9.92
N PHE A 197 1.62 7.96 9.20
CA PHE A 197 1.55 9.10 8.29
C PHE A 197 0.58 8.86 7.14
N GLY A 198 0.70 7.76 6.41
CA GLY A 198 -0.23 7.42 5.34
C GLY A 198 -1.67 7.24 5.83
N LEU A 199 -1.87 6.64 7.01
CA LEU A 199 -3.18 6.53 7.65
C LEU A 199 -3.80 7.92 7.92
N LYS A 200 -3.01 8.89 8.39
CA LYS A 200 -3.47 10.27 8.63
C LYS A 200 -3.81 11.00 7.34
N VAL A 201 -3.00 10.83 6.29
CA VAL A 201 -3.29 11.34 4.94
C VAL A 201 -4.60 10.74 4.43
N TRP A 202 -4.74 9.41 4.48
CA TRP A 202 -5.96 8.73 4.07
C TRP A 202 -7.18 9.23 4.84
N LYS A 203 -7.14 9.30 6.19
CA LYS A 203 -8.25 9.77 7.03
C LYS A 203 -8.69 11.20 6.69
N TYR A 204 -7.73 12.08 6.43
CA TYR A 204 -8.02 13.47 6.07
C TYR A 204 -8.82 13.55 4.76
N TRP A 205 -8.37 12.85 3.73
CA TRP A 205 -9.00 12.90 2.42
C TRP A 205 -10.27 12.04 2.32
N ASP A 206 -10.34 10.92 3.01
CA ASP A 206 -11.55 10.09 3.13
C ASP A 206 -12.69 10.87 3.81
N LYS A 207 -12.36 11.68 4.83
CA LYS A 207 -13.33 12.59 5.46
C LYS A 207 -13.84 13.63 4.47
N ILE A 208 -13.00 14.22 3.65
CA ILE A 208 -13.39 15.18 2.62
C ILE A 208 -14.26 14.50 1.57
N ALA A 209 -13.85 13.34 1.07
CA ALA A 209 -14.60 12.56 0.08
C ALA A 209 -16.00 12.18 0.58
N SER A 210 -16.12 11.79 1.87
CA SER A 210 -17.38 11.36 2.49
C SER A 210 -18.31 12.51 2.91
N SER A 211 -17.74 13.72 3.12
CA SER A 211 -18.49 14.82 3.71
C SER A 211 -19.36 15.60 2.72
N ASN A 212 -19.24 15.37 1.41
CA ASN A 212 -19.82 16.22 0.36
C ASN A 212 -19.55 17.72 0.61
N GLN A 213 -18.45 18.05 1.31
CA GLN A 213 -18.12 19.44 1.64
C GLN A 213 -17.60 20.14 0.38
N ILE A 214 -18.39 21.11 -0.02
CA ILE A 214 -18.00 22.14 -0.98
C ILE A 214 -16.88 22.97 -0.34
N ASP A 215 -15.88 23.41 -1.13
CA ASP A 215 -15.01 24.49 -0.68
C ASP A 215 -15.86 25.76 -0.47
N ASN A 216 -16.25 25.96 0.81
CA ASN A 216 -17.12 27.07 1.19
C ASN A 216 -16.51 28.44 0.89
N LYS A 217 -15.18 28.55 0.75
CA LYS A 217 -14.51 29.81 0.43
C LYS A 217 -14.67 30.12 -1.05
N LEU A 218 -14.33 29.19 -1.92
CA LEU A 218 -14.49 29.33 -3.37
C LEU A 218 -15.96 29.48 -3.77
N LEU A 219 -16.86 28.72 -3.17
CA LEU A 219 -18.29 28.86 -3.39
C LEU A 219 -18.79 30.24 -2.97
N LYS A 220 -18.37 30.77 -1.81
CA LYS A 220 -18.76 32.14 -1.37
C LYS A 220 -18.27 33.21 -2.32
N GLU A 221 -17.04 33.09 -2.83
CA GLU A 221 -16.47 34.00 -3.82
C GLU A 221 -17.25 33.93 -5.13
N ALA A 222 -17.55 32.73 -5.64
CA ALA A 222 -18.35 32.53 -6.86
C ALA A 222 -19.79 33.06 -6.70
N ILE A 223 -20.43 32.82 -5.55
CA ILE A 223 -21.75 33.42 -5.25
C ILE A 223 -21.68 34.94 -5.22
N LYS A 224 -20.60 35.51 -4.67
CA LYS A 224 -20.43 37.00 -4.64
C LYS A 224 -20.31 37.57 -6.04
N GLU A 225 -19.57 36.90 -6.93
CA GLU A 225 -19.46 37.29 -8.35
C GLU A 225 -20.77 37.09 -9.11
N LEU A 226 -21.49 35.98 -8.87
CA LEU A 226 -22.81 35.72 -9.45
C LEU A 226 -23.81 36.82 -9.08
N LYS A 227 -23.83 37.25 -7.80
CA LYS A 227 -24.68 38.35 -7.30
C LYS A 227 -24.41 39.67 -8.00
N LYS A 228 -23.16 39.97 -8.36
CA LYS A 228 -22.76 41.18 -9.07
C LYS A 228 -23.23 41.17 -10.53
N ARG A 229 -23.23 40.00 -11.18
CA ARG A 229 -23.54 39.81 -12.61
C ARG A 229 -25.02 39.57 -12.88
N THR A 230 -25.83 39.26 -11.87
CA THR A 230 -27.25 38.94 -12.04
C THR A 230 -28.10 40.21 -11.84
N GLU A 231 -28.62 40.76 -12.94
CA GLU A 231 -29.48 41.94 -12.93
C GLU A 231 -30.88 41.63 -12.35
N ASN A 232 -31.45 40.46 -12.71
CA ASN A 232 -32.75 40.03 -12.21
C ASN A 232 -32.62 39.29 -10.88
N LYS A 233 -32.90 39.98 -9.79
CA LYS A 233 -32.81 39.41 -8.43
C LYS A 233 -33.76 38.22 -8.16
N ARG A 234 -34.83 38.06 -8.94
CA ARG A 234 -35.80 36.95 -8.78
C ARG A 234 -35.20 35.61 -9.23
N GLU A 235 -34.22 35.58 -10.17
CA GLU A 235 -33.55 34.39 -10.67
C GLU A 235 -32.33 33.98 -9.79
N LEU A 236 -31.94 34.87 -8.88
CA LEU A 236 -30.74 34.68 -8.10
C LEU A 236 -30.75 33.39 -7.22
N PRO A 237 -31.86 33.00 -6.55
CA PRO A 237 -31.91 31.76 -5.77
C PRO A 237 -31.68 30.51 -6.62
N GLU A 238 -32.29 30.41 -7.81
CA GLU A 238 -32.13 29.29 -8.73
C GLU A 238 -30.69 29.20 -9.25
N LYS A 239 -30.11 30.35 -9.63
CA LYS A 239 -28.73 30.43 -10.10
C LYS A 239 -27.72 30.07 -8.99
N ILE A 240 -27.97 30.43 -7.73
CA ILE A 240 -27.15 30.04 -6.59
C ILE A 240 -27.28 28.53 -6.34
N ALA A 241 -28.48 27.96 -6.42
CA ALA A 241 -28.70 26.54 -6.28
C ALA A 241 -27.94 25.73 -7.35
N ALA A 242 -28.08 26.15 -8.63
CA ALA A 242 -27.39 25.54 -9.75
C ALA A 242 -25.86 25.63 -9.59
N LEU A 243 -25.33 26.80 -9.22
CA LEU A 243 -23.90 26.99 -8.94
C LEU A 243 -23.44 26.11 -7.78
N THR A 244 -24.24 25.98 -6.73
CA THR A 244 -23.92 25.13 -5.59
C THR A 244 -23.85 23.65 -5.98
N GLU A 245 -24.78 23.17 -6.80
CA GLU A 245 -24.75 21.79 -7.33
C GLU A 245 -23.55 21.58 -8.28
N GLU A 246 -23.23 22.56 -9.11
CA GLU A 246 -22.05 22.53 -9.96
C GLU A 246 -20.77 22.44 -9.15
N PHE A 247 -20.63 23.18 -8.05
CA PHE A 247 -19.48 23.09 -7.15
C PHE A 247 -19.40 21.73 -6.44
N LYS A 248 -20.54 21.17 -6.02
CA LYS A 248 -20.59 19.81 -5.46
C LYS A 248 -20.07 18.76 -6.45
N SER A 249 -20.50 18.85 -7.70
CA SER A 249 -20.10 17.89 -8.74
C SER A 249 -18.64 18.00 -9.17
N ARG A 250 -17.99 19.16 -8.92
CA ARG A 250 -16.59 19.40 -9.31
C ARG A 250 -15.54 18.91 -8.32
N THR A 251 -15.87 18.78 -7.03
CA THR A 251 -14.86 18.59 -5.98
C THR A 251 -14.98 17.28 -5.20
N CYS A 252 -16.18 16.76 -4.98
CA CYS A 252 -16.39 15.42 -4.42
C CYS A 252 -17.83 14.96 -4.68
N SER A 253 -18.05 13.66 -4.83
CA SER A 253 -19.36 13.03 -4.97
C SER A 253 -19.30 11.62 -4.42
N ASN A 254 -20.22 11.26 -3.51
CA ASN A 254 -20.42 9.90 -3.03
C ASN A 254 -19.13 9.14 -2.59
N GLY A 255 -18.21 9.81 -1.91
CA GLY A 255 -16.94 9.22 -1.49
C GLY A 255 -15.79 9.39 -2.49
N TYR A 256 -16.01 10.11 -3.60
CA TYR A 256 -14.98 10.38 -4.62
C TYR A 256 -14.51 11.82 -4.59
N LEU A 257 -13.21 12.01 -4.71
CA LEU A 257 -12.54 13.29 -4.89
C LEU A 257 -12.40 13.59 -6.39
N MET A 258 -12.66 14.85 -6.77
CA MET A 258 -12.59 15.35 -8.15
C MET A 258 -11.83 16.67 -8.19
N GLY A 259 -11.34 17.06 -9.38
CA GLY A 259 -10.70 18.35 -9.60
C GLY A 259 -9.57 18.64 -8.60
N GLU A 260 -9.59 19.82 -7.97
CA GLU A 260 -8.54 20.26 -7.03
C GLU A 260 -8.39 19.34 -5.81
N ASN A 261 -9.49 18.75 -5.30
CA ASN A 261 -9.42 17.81 -4.20
C ASN A 261 -8.74 16.49 -4.62
N MET A 262 -8.99 16.01 -5.82
CA MET A 262 -8.28 14.85 -6.38
C MET A 262 -6.79 15.14 -6.50
N ASN A 263 -6.40 16.28 -7.08
CA ASN A 263 -5.01 16.66 -7.22
C ASN A 263 -4.32 16.84 -5.86
N GLY A 264 -5.01 17.45 -4.89
CA GLY A 264 -4.52 17.56 -3.51
C GLY A 264 -4.26 16.21 -2.87
N TYR A 265 -5.20 15.26 -3.01
CA TYR A 265 -5.03 13.90 -2.50
C TYR A 265 -3.87 13.16 -3.18
N LEU A 266 -3.81 13.19 -4.51
CA LEU A 266 -2.75 12.51 -5.26
C LEU A 266 -1.36 13.10 -4.96
N THR A 267 -1.27 14.41 -4.73
CA THR A 267 -0.06 15.08 -4.24
C THR A 267 0.37 14.56 -2.86
N ASP A 268 -0.55 14.52 -1.89
CA ASP A 268 -0.28 14.02 -0.55
C ASP A 268 0.04 12.51 -0.56
N MET A 269 -0.60 11.73 -1.44
CA MET A 269 -0.31 10.32 -1.65
C MET A 269 1.14 10.10 -2.13
N VAL A 270 1.62 10.91 -3.09
CA VAL A 270 3.02 10.86 -3.55
C VAL A 270 3.99 11.14 -2.40
N ILE A 271 3.68 12.11 -1.56
CA ILE A 271 4.51 12.44 -0.39
C ILE A 271 4.52 11.27 0.61
N ALA A 272 3.36 10.65 0.87
CA ALA A 272 3.27 9.48 1.74
C ALA A 272 4.01 8.26 1.15
N GLN A 273 3.96 8.07 -0.16
CA GLN A 273 4.72 7.03 -0.88
C GLN A 273 6.24 7.29 -0.81
N ALA A 274 6.68 8.52 -1.00
CA ALA A 274 8.09 8.89 -0.84
C ALA A 274 8.59 8.65 0.59
N TYR A 275 7.76 8.98 1.59
CA TYR A 275 8.04 8.68 3.00
C TYR A 275 8.17 7.17 3.26
N ALA A 276 7.27 6.34 2.71
CA ALA A 276 7.33 4.88 2.82
C ALA A 276 8.62 4.33 2.18
N LYS A 277 9.00 4.80 1.00
CA LYS A 277 10.27 4.43 0.34
C LYS A 277 11.48 4.80 1.18
N PHE A 278 11.48 5.99 1.79
CA PHE A 278 12.58 6.40 2.68
C PHE A 278 12.62 5.55 3.94
N ASN A 279 11.46 5.18 4.51
CA ASN A 279 11.37 4.22 5.62
C ASN A 279 12.01 2.88 5.26
N HIS A 280 11.65 2.30 4.11
CA HIS A 280 12.27 1.06 3.61
C HIS A 280 13.78 1.18 3.46
N LYS A 281 14.26 2.27 2.84
CA LYS A 281 15.69 2.53 2.70
C LYS A 281 16.41 2.45 4.05
N LEU A 282 15.91 3.16 5.06
CA LEU A 282 16.55 3.18 6.38
C LEU A 282 16.55 1.80 7.07
N ILE A 283 15.46 1.04 6.92
CA ILE A 283 15.36 -0.32 7.47
C ILE A 283 16.33 -1.25 6.75
N CYS A 284 16.35 -1.24 5.41
CA CYS A 284 17.24 -2.09 4.61
C CYS A 284 18.71 -1.77 4.86
N ASP A 285 19.08 -0.48 4.93
CA ASP A 285 20.44 -0.05 5.26
C ASP A 285 20.86 -0.59 6.65
N LYS A 286 19.93 -0.55 7.63
CA LYS A 286 20.19 -1.05 8.98
C LYS A 286 20.38 -2.57 9.02
N ILE A 287 19.53 -3.33 8.32
CA ILE A 287 19.68 -4.80 8.24
C ILE A 287 20.97 -5.17 7.52
N ALA A 288 21.28 -4.49 6.41
CA ALA A 288 22.55 -4.71 5.69
C ALA A 288 23.77 -4.45 6.57
N GLU A 289 23.74 -3.38 7.40
CA GLU A 289 24.78 -3.07 8.38
C GLU A 289 24.94 -4.20 9.42
N ILE A 290 23.81 -4.71 9.94
CA ILE A 290 23.79 -5.81 10.92
C ILE A 290 24.43 -7.06 10.31
N LEU A 291 24.01 -7.49 9.13
CA LEU A 291 24.54 -8.67 8.45
C LEU A 291 26.01 -8.50 8.10
N TYR A 292 26.41 -7.33 7.60
CA TYR A 292 27.83 -7.06 7.31
C TYR A 292 28.71 -7.19 8.56
N LYS A 293 28.24 -6.71 9.72
CA LYS A 293 29.00 -6.82 10.99
C LYS A 293 29.07 -8.26 11.53
N ILE A 294 28.11 -9.11 11.19
CA ILE A 294 28.06 -10.50 11.67
C ILE A 294 28.95 -11.39 10.80
N ASN A 295 28.78 -11.34 9.48
CA ASN A 295 29.46 -12.27 8.58
C ASN A 295 30.07 -11.60 7.32
N GLY A 296 30.02 -10.27 7.22
CA GLY A 296 30.56 -9.51 6.10
C GLY A 296 29.68 -9.60 4.82
N ALA A 297 28.40 -9.97 4.92
CA ALA A 297 27.47 -10.02 3.79
C ALA A 297 27.24 -8.64 3.19
N LYS A 298 27.17 -8.56 1.87
CA LYS A 298 26.90 -7.33 1.11
C LYS A 298 25.67 -7.52 0.24
N VAL A 299 24.85 -6.48 0.12
CA VAL A 299 23.71 -6.46 -0.79
C VAL A 299 24.21 -6.34 -2.23
N VAL A 300 23.78 -7.24 -3.10
CA VAL A 300 24.14 -7.28 -4.53
C VAL A 300 22.98 -6.94 -5.45
N GLU A 301 21.75 -7.13 -4.98
CA GLU A 301 20.55 -6.79 -5.74
C GLU A 301 19.42 -6.35 -4.81
N ILE A 302 18.58 -5.42 -5.27
CA ILE A 302 17.39 -4.94 -4.56
C ILE A 302 16.20 -5.04 -5.50
N VAL A 303 15.13 -5.71 -5.07
CA VAL A 303 13.84 -5.78 -5.76
C VAL A 303 12.77 -5.19 -4.86
N GLN A 304 11.97 -4.25 -5.38
CA GLN A 304 10.90 -3.60 -4.62
C GLN A 304 9.57 -3.66 -5.36
N SER A 305 8.49 -4.01 -4.65
CA SER A 305 7.12 -4.02 -5.16
C SER A 305 6.23 -3.15 -4.27
N ILE A 306 5.62 -2.13 -4.87
CA ILE A 306 4.66 -1.24 -4.20
C ILE A 306 3.25 -1.70 -4.54
N HIS A 307 2.33 -1.73 -3.57
CA HIS A 307 1.00 -2.34 -3.76
C HIS A 307 -0.22 -1.53 -3.29
N ASN A 308 -0.04 -0.33 -2.75
CA ASN A 308 -1.13 0.59 -2.38
C ASN A 308 -0.83 2.00 -2.91
N TYR A 309 -1.17 2.27 -4.16
CA TYR A 309 -0.81 3.53 -4.80
C TYR A 309 -1.51 3.74 -6.14
N VAL A 310 -1.37 4.95 -6.70
CA VAL A 310 -1.56 5.22 -8.12
C VAL A 310 -0.18 5.27 -8.77
N SER A 311 0.02 4.43 -9.76
CA SER A 311 1.21 4.52 -10.61
C SER A 311 0.97 5.54 -11.70
N PHE A 312 1.78 6.60 -11.75
CA PHE A 312 1.62 7.66 -12.75
C PHE A 312 2.25 7.33 -14.10
N ASP A 313 3.12 6.33 -14.18
CA ASP A 313 3.70 5.88 -15.45
C ASP A 313 2.62 5.26 -16.36
N ASP A 314 1.68 4.51 -15.77
CA ASP A 314 0.59 3.81 -16.47
C ASP A 314 -0.81 4.30 -16.08
N LYS A 315 -0.90 5.19 -15.10
CA LYS A 315 -2.15 5.75 -14.57
C LYS A 315 -3.11 4.67 -14.04
N ILE A 316 -2.56 3.64 -13.39
CA ILE A 316 -3.35 2.56 -12.78
C ILE A 316 -3.36 2.69 -11.26
N ILE A 317 -4.57 2.62 -10.70
CA ILE A 317 -4.81 2.48 -9.26
C ILE A 317 -4.56 1.03 -8.89
N ARG A 318 -3.74 0.77 -7.87
CA ARG A 318 -3.46 -0.55 -7.33
C ARG A 318 -3.67 -0.58 -5.82
N LYS A 319 -4.56 -1.45 -5.37
CA LYS A 319 -4.78 -1.75 -3.95
C LYS A 319 -4.54 -3.23 -3.68
N GLY A 320 -3.44 -3.54 -3.01
CA GLY A 320 -3.01 -4.93 -2.85
C GLY A 320 -2.69 -5.59 -4.20
N ALA A 321 -2.13 -4.83 -5.12
CA ALA A 321 -1.66 -5.29 -6.43
C ALA A 321 -0.37 -4.56 -6.80
N ILE A 322 0.49 -5.20 -7.57
CA ILE A 322 1.80 -4.68 -7.97
C ILE A 322 1.91 -4.55 -9.49
N LYS A 323 2.85 -3.73 -9.97
CA LYS A 323 3.20 -3.67 -11.40
C LYS A 323 3.80 -4.98 -11.88
N ALA A 324 3.49 -5.38 -13.13
CA ALA A 324 3.99 -6.59 -13.77
C ALA A 324 4.36 -6.35 -15.23
N TYR A 325 5.18 -5.32 -15.49
CA TYR A 325 5.67 -5.03 -16.83
C TYR A 325 6.79 -5.99 -17.23
N GLU A 326 6.89 -6.24 -18.55
CA GLU A 326 7.91 -7.12 -19.10
C GLU A 326 9.32 -6.71 -18.68
N GLY A 327 10.08 -7.66 -18.15
CA GLY A 327 11.44 -7.44 -17.66
C GLY A 327 11.55 -6.77 -16.29
N GLU A 328 10.46 -6.22 -15.72
CA GLU A 328 10.47 -5.68 -14.35
C GLU A 328 10.43 -6.79 -13.32
N LYS A 329 11.40 -6.80 -12.40
CA LYS A 329 11.40 -7.74 -11.27
C LYS A 329 10.44 -7.28 -10.19
N MET A 330 9.76 -8.25 -9.57
CA MET A 330 8.82 -8.01 -8.48
C MET A 330 8.89 -9.10 -7.42
N VAL A 331 8.30 -8.82 -6.24
CA VAL A 331 8.25 -9.74 -5.11
C VAL A 331 6.80 -10.03 -4.75
N ILE A 332 6.46 -11.31 -4.63
CA ILE A 332 5.13 -11.79 -4.20
C ILE A 332 5.32 -12.69 -2.97
N PRO A 333 5.05 -12.20 -1.74
CA PRO A 333 5.11 -13.00 -0.53
C PRO A 333 3.90 -13.91 -0.41
N PHE A 334 4.10 -15.09 0.15
CA PHE A 334 3.02 -16.04 0.41
C PHE A 334 2.58 -16.01 1.88
N ASN A 335 3.38 -16.55 2.76
CA ASN A 335 3.15 -16.58 4.21
C ASN A 335 4.46 -16.85 4.95
N MET A 336 4.43 -16.83 6.29
CA MET A 336 5.62 -16.98 7.15
C MET A 336 6.38 -18.29 6.95
N ARG A 337 5.76 -19.36 6.40
CA ARG A 337 6.37 -20.68 6.18
C ARG A 337 6.84 -20.85 4.73
N ASP A 338 6.02 -20.44 3.78
CA ASP A 338 6.26 -20.72 2.38
C ASP A 338 7.16 -19.67 1.72
N GLY A 339 7.33 -18.50 2.38
CA GLY A 339 8.23 -17.42 1.97
C GLY A 339 7.65 -16.57 0.84
N LEU A 340 8.45 -16.31 -0.19
CA LEU A 340 8.08 -15.41 -1.27
C LEU A 340 8.67 -15.85 -2.62
N ALA A 341 8.07 -15.37 -3.71
CA ALA A 341 8.62 -15.49 -5.05
C ALA A 341 9.23 -14.16 -5.51
N ILE A 342 10.40 -14.23 -6.14
CA ILE A 342 10.93 -13.17 -6.98
C ILE A 342 10.53 -13.51 -8.40
N CYS A 343 9.79 -12.62 -9.05
CA CYS A 343 9.19 -12.82 -10.37
C CYS A 343 9.65 -11.76 -11.35
N VAL A 344 9.43 -12.01 -12.64
CA VAL A 344 9.54 -11.02 -13.71
C VAL A 344 8.19 -10.89 -14.44
N GLY A 345 7.76 -9.67 -14.68
CA GLY A 345 6.47 -9.36 -15.31
C GLY A 345 6.44 -9.67 -16.81
N LYS A 346 5.22 -9.82 -17.35
CA LYS A 346 4.92 -10.14 -18.75
C LYS A 346 4.12 -9.06 -19.49
N SER A 347 3.83 -7.92 -18.87
CA SER A 347 2.97 -6.87 -19.46
C SER A 347 1.60 -7.37 -19.92
N ASN A 348 0.95 -8.27 -19.17
CA ASN A 348 -0.36 -8.77 -19.55
C ASN A 348 -1.42 -7.67 -19.40
N GLU A 349 -1.86 -7.11 -20.53
CA GLU A 349 -2.85 -6.02 -20.56
C GLU A 349 -4.20 -6.44 -19.99
N ASP A 350 -4.59 -7.72 -20.14
CA ASP A 350 -5.85 -8.21 -19.56
C ASP A 350 -5.82 -8.23 -18.04
N TRP A 351 -4.64 -8.17 -17.43
CA TRP A 351 -4.42 -8.02 -16.00
C TRP A 351 -4.14 -6.56 -15.57
N ASN A 352 -4.39 -5.56 -16.42
CA ASN A 352 -3.95 -4.19 -16.21
C ASN A 352 -2.43 -4.10 -15.93
N CYS A 353 -1.62 -4.92 -16.61
CA CYS A 353 -0.17 -5.05 -16.38
C CYS A 353 0.16 -5.14 -14.88
N SER A 354 -0.58 -5.98 -14.16
CA SER A 354 -0.50 -6.09 -12.70
C SER A 354 -0.44 -7.55 -12.27
N ALA A 355 0.06 -7.79 -11.06
CA ALA A 355 0.10 -9.08 -10.39
C ALA A 355 -0.41 -8.96 -8.95
N PRO A 356 -0.77 -10.06 -8.26
CA PRO A 356 -1.12 -10.02 -6.85
C PRO A 356 0.08 -9.56 -6.01
N HIS A 357 -0.21 -8.89 -4.89
CA HIS A 357 0.83 -8.45 -3.96
C HIS A 357 1.22 -9.52 -2.95
N GLY A 358 0.53 -10.67 -2.93
CA GLY A 358 0.76 -11.77 -2.00
C GLY A 358 -0.16 -12.95 -2.26
N ALA A 359 -0.27 -13.88 -1.29
CA ALA A 359 -1.18 -15.02 -1.40
C ALA A 359 -2.66 -14.66 -1.17
N GLY A 360 -2.94 -13.61 -0.40
CA GLY A 360 -4.28 -13.29 0.07
C GLY A 360 -4.75 -14.19 1.21
N ARG A 361 -5.73 -13.72 1.95
CA ARG A 361 -6.28 -14.43 3.12
C ARG A 361 -7.47 -15.29 2.74
N ILE A 362 -7.66 -16.41 3.44
CA ILE A 362 -8.88 -17.24 3.36
C ILE A 362 -9.83 -16.97 4.53
N MET A 363 -9.41 -16.22 5.52
CA MET A 363 -10.23 -15.85 6.67
C MET A 363 -9.82 -14.51 7.26
N SER A 364 -10.77 -13.81 7.89
CA SER A 364 -10.49 -12.57 8.60
C SER A 364 -9.55 -12.80 9.80
N ARG A 365 -8.89 -11.75 10.28
CA ARG A 365 -7.98 -11.83 11.43
C ARG A 365 -8.66 -12.39 12.67
N SER A 366 -9.89 -11.92 12.98
CA SER A 366 -10.67 -12.41 14.13
C SER A 366 -11.02 -13.88 13.98
N LYS A 367 -11.42 -14.33 12.77
CA LYS A 367 -11.74 -15.73 12.49
C LYS A 367 -10.48 -16.61 12.60
N ALA A 368 -9.32 -16.15 12.15
CA ALA A 368 -8.07 -16.87 12.33
C ALA A 368 -7.70 -17.03 13.81
N LYS A 369 -7.78 -15.96 14.61
CA LYS A 369 -7.54 -16.01 16.07
C LYS A 369 -8.49 -16.96 16.82
N SER A 370 -9.71 -17.15 16.32
CA SER A 370 -10.68 -18.09 16.95
C SER A 370 -10.56 -19.53 16.48
N ASN A 371 -10.07 -19.79 15.28
CA ASN A 371 -10.08 -21.11 14.66
C ASN A 371 -8.72 -21.83 14.65
N ILE A 372 -7.63 -21.10 14.84
CA ILE A 372 -6.28 -21.65 14.80
C ILE A 372 -5.71 -21.67 16.21
N SER A 373 -5.24 -22.82 16.65
CA SER A 373 -4.56 -22.94 17.94
C SER A 373 -3.09 -22.49 17.85
N LEU A 374 -2.52 -22.09 18.99
CA LEU A 374 -1.10 -21.73 19.06
C LEU A 374 -0.20 -22.94 18.76
N GLU A 375 -0.66 -24.14 19.13
CA GLU A 375 0.06 -25.40 18.90
C GLU A 375 0.14 -25.72 17.40
N GLU A 376 -0.96 -25.61 16.66
CA GLU A 376 -0.99 -25.75 15.21
C GLU A 376 -0.09 -24.72 14.53
N PHE A 377 -0.12 -23.47 15.01
CA PHE A 377 0.75 -22.43 14.49
C PHE A 377 2.23 -22.75 14.71
N LYS A 378 2.62 -23.17 15.93
CA LYS A 378 3.99 -23.60 16.23
C LYS A 378 4.43 -24.77 15.36
N GLU A 379 3.56 -25.76 15.17
CA GLU A 379 3.83 -26.94 14.33
C GLU A 379 4.07 -26.52 12.87
N SER A 380 3.25 -25.61 12.34
CA SER A 380 3.37 -25.14 10.95
C SER A 380 4.66 -24.36 10.70
N MET A 381 5.30 -23.83 11.72
CA MET A 381 6.53 -23.03 11.64
C MET A 381 7.80 -23.83 11.95
N LYS A 382 7.71 -25.16 12.12
CA LYS A 382 8.89 -26.00 12.33
C LYS A 382 9.90 -25.85 11.19
N GLY A 383 11.16 -25.66 11.55
CA GLY A 383 12.28 -25.47 10.62
C GLY A 383 12.58 -24.00 10.30
N ILE A 384 11.75 -23.07 10.78
CA ILE A 384 11.98 -21.63 10.63
C ILE A 384 12.29 -21.04 12.01
N TYR A 385 13.40 -20.34 12.13
CA TYR A 385 13.77 -19.65 13.36
C TYR A 385 12.92 -18.40 13.54
N THR A 386 12.18 -18.32 14.64
CA THR A 386 11.34 -17.18 14.96
C THR A 386 10.92 -17.15 16.42
N THR A 387 11.01 -15.99 17.06
CA THR A 387 10.42 -15.74 18.38
C THR A 387 9.08 -15.00 18.27
N SER A 388 8.54 -14.86 17.06
CA SER A 388 7.30 -14.11 16.80
C SER A 388 6.04 -14.98 16.78
N VAL A 389 6.14 -16.31 17.00
CA VAL A 389 5.00 -17.22 17.07
C VAL A 389 4.39 -17.19 18.49
N CYS A 390 3.31 -16.43 18.63
CA CYS A 390 2.60 -16.24 19.89
C CYS A 390 1.09 -16.04 19.66
N LYS A 391 0.30 -15.88 20.73
CA LYS A 391 -1.16 -15.66 20.63
C LYS A 391 -1.52 -14.42 19.82
N ASN A 392 -0.75 -13.35 19.93
CA ASN A 392 -1.03 -12.09 19.25
C ASN A 392 -0.82 -12.15 17.74
N THR A 393 -0.02 -13.11 17.25
CA THR A 393 0.32 -13.29 15.83
C THR A 393 -0.37 -14.50 15.18
N ILE A 394 -1.31 -15.17 15.85
CA ILE A 394 -2.05 -16.32 15.30
C ILE A 394 -2.73 -15.98 13.97
N ASP A 395 -3.25 -14.78 13.84
CA ASP A 395 -3.88 -14.31 12.60
C ASP A 395 -2.93 -14.19 11.40
N GLU A 396 -1.62 -14.26 11.64
CA GLU A 396 -0.60 -14.25 10.58
C GLU A 396 -0.03 -15.66 10.30
N SER A 397 -0.60 -16.70 10.93
CA SER A 397 -0.18 -18.09 10.68
C SER A 397 -0.37 -18.49 9.22
N PRO A 398 0.45 -19.44 8.68
CA PRO A 398 0.31 -19.91 7.29
C PRO A 398 -1.09 -20.37 6.92
N MET A 399 -1.84 -20.96 7.87
CA MET A 399 -3.20 -21.46 7.66
C MET A 399 -4.25 -20.36 7.43
N ALA A 400 -3.93 -19.10 7.68
CA ALA A 400 -4.83 -17.97 7.44
C ALA A 400 -4.80 -17.50 5.98
N TYR A 401 -3.88 -18.02 5.15
CA TYR A 401 -3.63 -17.59 3.78
C TYR A 401 -4.05 -18.66 2.76
N LYS A 402 -4.31 -18.24 1.52
CA LYS A 402 -4.58 -19.13 0.40
C LYS A 402 -3.38 -20.04 0.13
N ASP A 403 -3.67 -21.19 -0.45
CA ASP A 403 -2.61 -22.15 -0.81
C ASP A 403 -1.60 -21.53 -1.79
N THR A 404 -0.33 -21.66 -1.46
CA THR A 404 0.77 -21.09 -2.24
C THR A 404 0.84 -21.64 -3.66
N ASN A 405 0.60 -22.96 -3.86
CA ASN A 405 0.64 -23.56 -5.18
C ASN A 405 -0.47 -23.05 -6.08
N THR A 406 -1.68 -22.85 -5.52
CA THR A 406 -2.79 -22.22 -6.25
C THR A 406 -2.43 -20.83 -6.75
N ILE A 407 -1.77 -19.99 -5.92
CA ILE A 407 -1.34 -18.65 -6.34
C ILE A 407 -0.26 -18.76 -7.42
N ILE A 408 0.73 -19.65 -7.25
CA ILE A 408 1.80 -19.88 -8.22
C ILE A 408 1.24 -20.28 -9.61
N GLU A 409 0.25 -21.15 -9.65
CA GLU A 409 -0.40 -21.54 -10.90
C GLU A 409 -1.13 -20.37 -11.57
N LEU A 410 -1.89 -19.59 -10.79
CA LEU A 410 -2.70 -18.49 -11.32
C LEU A 410 -1.89 -17.30 -11.82
N ILE A 411 -0.72 -17.02 -11.24
CA ILE A 411 0.12 -15.86 -11.66
C ILE A 411 0.89 -16.10 -12.95
N GLY A 412 0.94 -17.33 -13.46
CA GLY A 412 1.67 -17.69 -14.68
C GLY A 412 1.29 -16.88 -15.93
N ASP A 413 0.06 -16.34 -15.97
CA ASP A 413 -0.40 -15.49 -17.06
C ASP A 413 0.23 -14.07 -17.01
N THR A 414 0.63 -13.59 -15.85
CA THR A 414 1.10 -12.20 -15.65
C THR A 414 2.57 -12.07 -15.29
N CYS A 415 3.19 -13.12 -14.76
CA CYS A 415 4.63 -13.12 -14.44
C CYS A 415 5.23 -14.53 -14.46
N ASP A 416 6.55 -14.60 -14.63
CA ASP A 416 7.35 -15.81 -14.45
C ASP A 416 8.12 -15.77 -13.14
N ILE A 417 8.15 -16.90 -12.42
CA ILE A 417 8.91 -17.03 -11.19
C ILE A 417 10.38 -17.28 -11.52
N LEU A 418 11.26 -16.42 -11.02
CA LEU A 418 12.71 -16.58 -11.15
C LEU A 418 13.27 -17.45 -10.01
N TYR A 419 12.84 -17.16 -8.77
CA TYR A 419 13.29 -17.84 -7.55
C TYR A 419 12.18 -17.90 -6.52
N ILE A 420 12.18 -18.96 -5.70
CA ILE A 420 11.44 -19.00 -4.44
C ILE A 420 12.47 -18.75 -3.31
N VAL A 421 12.24 -17.71 -2.52
CA VAL A 421 13.00 -17.44 -1.30
C VAL A 421 12.34 -18.18 -0.16
N LYS A 422 13.00 -19.20 0.36
CA LYS A 422 12.50 -20.02 1.48
C LYS A 422 12.95 -19.42 2.80
N PRO A 423 12.04 -19.07 3.73
CA PRO A 423 12.40 -18.43 4.97
C PRO A 423 13.21 -19.32 5.88
N VAL A 424 14.20 -18.74 6.53
CA VAL A 424 14.97 -19.35 7.61
C VAL A 424 14.82 -18.57 8.91
N ILE A 425 14.56 -17.26 8.83
CA ILE A 425 14.22 -16.39 9.96
C ILE A 425 13.00 -15.56 9.58
N ASN A 426 11.99 -15.53 10.45
CA ASN A 426 10.83 -14.65 10.26
C ASN A 426 10.58 -13.82 11.53
N ILE A 427 10.46 -12.50 11.36
CA ILE A 427 10.37 -11.52 12.45
C ILE A 427 9.13 -10.64 12.24
N LYS A 428 8.24 -10.65 13.22
CA LYS A 428 7.04 -9.80 13.28
C LYS A 428 6.94 -9.08 14.61
N SER A 429 6.16 -8.01 14.66
CA SER A 429 5.74 -7.44 15.93
C SER A 429 4.84 -8.43 16.67
N THR A 430 5.07 -8.56 17.96
CA THR A 430 4.23 -9.34 18.88
C THR A 430 3.27 -8.46 19.68
N ASP A 431 3.25 -7.14 19.42
CA ASP A 431 2.31 -6.20 20.03
C ASP A 431 0.88 -6.50 19.55
N GLU A 432 -0.09 -6.33 20.43
CA GLU A 432 -1.52 -6.41 20.03
C GLU A 432 -1.86 -5.23 19.10
N GLU A 433 -2.53 -5.50 18.00
CA GLU A 433 -3.20 -4.46 17.21
C GLU A 433 -4.54 -4.14 17.89
N ASN A 434 -4.68 -2.91 18.40
CA ASN A 434 -5.95 -2.37 18.94
C ASN A 434 -6.91 -1.95 17.83
#